data_e98721546e40e732632f09ca8fd17e2f
#
_entry.id   e98721546e40e732632f09ca8fd17e2f
#
_cell.length_a   1.000
_cell.length_b   1.000
_cell.length_c   1.000
_cell.angle_alpha   90.00
_cell.angle_beta   90.00
_cell.angle_gamma   90.00
#
_symmetry.space_group_name_H-M   'P 1'
#
loop_
_entity.id
_entity.type
_entity.pdbx_description
1 polymer ?
#
loop_
_entity_poly.entity_id
_entity_poly.type
_entity_poly.pdbx_seq_one_letter_code
_entity_poly.pdbx_strand_id
1 'polypeptide(L)'
;MQKKVSAAVRAFGSAHKAGLALLGGGVAALGVFWAARRSAAAMQWWVEYVSMPVKRFVSALVEPLPFSFCELAATAAILICLVRLVQRIVRAMHRKQAGFAAWVLHVGTAAVWIYAGVCALWGTQYYAPSFAAQANMQAPALSVEQLAATTVWFAEQVNAAADTVPRDETGLFAVSKEKILVNTGHVYDGIVAEYPFLAGPHRSPKPAFYSKLMSAAGFTGYLCPLFGESTLNVDCPAVFLPATIAHEFSHQRGVAAEQEANFVAIRASTTCGDAAYEYSGWLMGYLYLSNAWYSADPQAAGENYRTLCDAARTDLADNNAYWAKWEGPVKEAGSTVYTGFLRGYDQTLGMKSYGACVDLLVEYYYPIAQGE
;
A
#
# COMPACT_ATOMS: atom_id res chain seq x y z
N MET A 1 35.71 32.96 -20.01
CA MET A 1 34.44 32.32 -19.69
C MET A 1 34.43 31.69 -18.30
N GLN A 2 35.38 30.83 -17.92
CA GLN A 2 35.50 30.16 -16.60
C GLN A 2 35.48 31.10 -15.39
N LYS A 3 36.22 32.23 -15.38
CA LYS A 3 36.25 33.20 -14.25
C LYS A 3 34.88 33.84 -13.96
N LYS A 4 34.08 34.15 -15.01
CA LYS A 4 32.72 34.72 -14.85
C LYS A 4 31.73 33.67 -14.27
N VAL A 5 31.82 32.40 -14.70
CA VAL A 5 31.01 31.30 -14.19
C VAL A 5 31.32 31.05 -12.70
N SER A 6 32.61 31.02 -12.33
CA SER A 6 33.02 30.81 -10.92
C SER A 6 32.59 31.95 -10.01
N ALA A 7 32.54 33.19 -10.48
CA ALA A 7 32.04 34.32 -9.73
C ALA A 7 30.53 34.27 -9.54
N ALA A 8 29.77 33.90 -10.58
CA ALA A 8 28.32 33.71 -10.47
C ALA A 8 27.92 32.57 -9.54
N VAL A 9 28.63 31.44 -9.57
CA VAL A 9 28.40 30.31 -8.64
C VAL A 9 28.69 30.72 -7.19
N ARG A 10 29.78 31.46 -6.95
CA ARG A 10 30.09 31.98 -5.60
C ARG A 10 29.03 32.98 -5.11
N ALA A 11 28.58 33.87 -5.95
CA ALA A 11 27.53 34.84 -5.63
C ALA A 11 26.19 34.14 -5.32
N PHE A 12 25.81 33.11 -6.12
CA PHE A 12 24.63 32.29 -5.83
C PHE A 12 24.76 31.56 -4.52
N GLY A 13 25.90 30.91 -4.27
CA GLY A 13 26.16 30.17 -3.01
C GLY A 13 26.09 31.09 -1.79
N SER A 14 26.64 32.31 -1.87
CA SER A 14 26.56 33.28 -0.76
C SER A 14 25.15 33.81 -0.53
N ALA A 15 24.35 33.97 -1.59
CA ALA A 15 22.96 34.44 -1.49
C ALA A 15 21.98 33.35 -0.99
N HIS A 16 22.32 32.06 -1.15
CA HIS A 16 21.43 30.93 -0.83
C HIS A 16 22.03 29.94 0.20
N LYS A 17 22.89 30.42 1.10
CA LYS A 17 23.58 29.58 2.11
C LYS A 17 22.62 28.70 2.92
N ALA A 18 21.51 29.25 3.39
CA ALA A 18 20.53 28.50 4.18
C ALA A 18 19.86 27.39 3.36
N GLY A 19 19.49 27.66 2.08
CA GLY A 19 18.89 26.64 1.20
C GLY A 19 19.88 25.52 0.88
N LEU A 20 21.15 25.85 0.65
CA LEU A 20 22.20 24.85 0.41
C LEU A 20 22.52 24.04 1.66
N ALA A 21 22.51 24.66 2.85
CA ALA A 21 22.69 23.96 4.12
C ALA A 21 21.52 22.99 4.38
N LEU A 22 20.27 23.43 4.14
CA LEU A 22 19.08 22.55 4.25
C LEU A 22 19.15 21.39 3.27
N LEU A 23 19.54 21.61 2.01
CA LEU A 23 19.74 20.53 1.06
C LEU A 23 20.82 19.54 1.54
N GLY A 24 21.95 20.07 2.00
CA GLY A 24 23.04 19.25 2.57
C GLY A 24 22.59 18.44 3.77
N GLY A 25 21.78 19.03 4.67
CA GLY A 25 21.17 18.34 5.80
C GLY A 25 20.27 17.18 5.38
N GLY A 26 19.42 17.40 4.37
CA GLY A 26 18.55 16.34 3.84
C GLY A 26 19.35 15.20 3.18
N VAL A 27 20.39 15.53 2.40
CA VAL A 27 21.30 14.52 1.83
C VAL A 27 22.05 13.74 2.92
N ALA A 28 22.49 14.41 3.98
CA ALA A 28 23.13 13.76 5.13
C ALA A 28 22.15 12.83 5.85
N ALA A 29 20.88 13.23 6.04
CA ALA A 29 19.84 12.39 6.63
C ALA A 29 19.61 11.11 5.81
N LEU A 30 19.55 11.22 4.48
CA LEU A 30 19.49 10.06 3.57
C LEU A 30 20.74 9.18 3.72
N GLY A 31 21.94 9.78 3.81
CA GLY A 31 23.19 9.04 4.05
C GLY A 31 23.16 8.23 5.35
N VAL A 32 22.62 8.81 6.43
CA VAL A 32 22.43 8.12 7.72
C VAL A 32 21.47 6.94 7.55
N PHE A 33 20.33 7.13 6.89
CA PHE A 33 19.38 6.05 6.61
C PHE A 33 20.04 4.90 5.82
N TRP A 34 20.77 5.22 4.73
CA TRP A 34 21.43 4.23 3.89
C TRP A 34 22.55 3.46 4.62
N ALA A 35 23.20 4.10 5.58
CA ALA A 35 24.17 3.42 6.45
C ALA A 35 23.47 2.53 7.49
N ALA A 36 22.45 3.07 8.18
CA ALA A 36 21.75 2.42 9.28
C ALA A 36 20.89 1.23 8.84
N ARG A 37 20.33 1.21 7.61
CA ARG A 37 19.50 0.13 7.10
C ARG A 37 20.17 -1.24 7.04
N ARG A 38 21.49 -1.28 7.16
CA ARG A 38 22.28 -2.54 7.23
C ARG A 38 22.14 -3.27 8.57
N SER A 39 21.55 -2.61 9.58
CA SER A 39 21.34 -3.18 10.91
C SER A 39 19.84 -3.32 11.18
N ALA A 40 19.32 -4.56 11.14
CA ALA A 40 17.92 -4.84 11.46
C ALA A 40 17.54 -4.36 12.87
N ALA A 41 18.45 -4.52 13.85
CA ALA A 41 18.22 -4.05 15.22
C ALA A 41 18.09 -2.52 15.30
N ALA A 42 18.93 -1.76 14.55
CA ALA A 42 18.82 -0.31 14.50
C ALA A 42 17.51 0.12 13.83
N MET A 43 17.08 -0.59 12.76
CA MET A 43 15.82 -0.32 12.08
C MET A 43 14.62 -0.66 12.95
N GLN A 44 14.65 -1.79 13.66
CA GLN A 44 13.60 -2.16 14.61
C GLN A 44 13.46 -1.11 15.71
N TRP A 45 14.58 -0.70 16.32
CA TRP A 45 14.56 0.37 17.33
C TRP A 45 13.94 1.66 16.78
N TRP A 46 14.35 2.06 15.56
CA TRP A 46 13.80 3.26 14.93
C TRP A 46 12.31 3.14 14.63
N VAL A 47 11.85 1.99 14.12
CA VAL A 47 10.42 1.72 13.86
C VAL A 47 9.63 1.82 15.15
N GLU A 48 10.10 1.18 16.23
CA GLU A 48 9.39 1.10 17.50
C GLU A 48 9.33 2.44 18.24
N TYR A 49 10.46 3.17 18.32
CA TYR A 49 10.57 4.37 19.16
C TYR A 49 10.45 5.69 18.39
N VAL A 50 10.52 5.68 17.07
CA VAL A 50 10.45 6.91 16.25
C VAL A 50 9.34 6.82 15.20
N SER A 51 9.46 5.92 14.24
CA SER A 51 8.59 5.87 13.05
C SER A 51 7.13 5.64 13.45
N MET A 52 6.83 4.56 14.21
CA MET A 52 5.46 4.23 14.60
C MET A 52 4.82 5.25 15.54
N PRO A 53 5.50 5.74 16.60
CA PRO A 53 4.96 6.82 17.43
C PRO A 53 4.66 8.10 16.63
N VAL A 54 5.55 8.53 15.75
CA VAL A 54 5.33 9.72 14.91
C VAL A 54 4.15 9.50 13.96
N LYS A 55 4.07 8.37 13.26
CA LYS A 55 2.92 8.05 12.39
C LYS A 55 1.60 8.02 13.16
N ARG A 56 1.57 7.39 14.34
CA ARG A 56 0.38 7.33 15.21
C ARG A 56 -0.05 8.72 15.66
N PHE A 57 0.89 9.58 16.01
CA PHE A 57 0.60 10.96 16.38
C PHE A 57 0.06 11.77 15.19
N VAL A 58 0.75 11.74 14.05
CA VAL A 58 0.34 12.52 12.87
C VAL A 58 -1.00 12.01 12.33
N SER A 59 -1.20 10.69 12.27
CA SER A 59 -2.49 10.12 11.83
C SER A 59 -3.64 10.54 12.74
N ALA A 60 -3.41 10.68 14.07
CA ALA A 60 -4.42 11.18 14.98
C ALA A 60 -4.84 12.63 14.71
N LEU A 61 -3.92 13.47 14.21
CA LEU A 61 -4.22 14.86 13.85
C LEU A 61 -5.09 14.96 12.59
N VAL A 62 -4.93 14.05 11.64
CA VAL A 62 -5.70 14.06 10.39
C VAL A 62 -6.96 13.19 10.45
N GLU A 63 -7.09 12.34 11.47
CA GLU A 63 -8.25 11.44 11.67
C GLU A 63 -9.60 12.14 11.60
N PRO A 64 -9.82 13.32 12.23
CA PRO A 64 -11.13 13.98 12.21
C PRO A 64 -11.59 14.49 10.83
N LEU A 65 -10.67 14.52 9.84
CA LEU A 65 -11.01 15.02 8.51
C LEU A 65 -11.81 13.94 7.74
N PRO A 66 -12.91 14.30 7.07
CA PRO A 66 -13.74 13.34 6.33
C PRO A 66 -13.19 13.04 4.93
N PHE A 67 -11.99 13.49 4.60
CA PHE A 67 -11.34 13.37 3.29
C PHE A 67 -9.85 13.09 3.45
N SER A 68 -9.18 12.62 2.38
CA SER A 68 -7.74 12.38 2.38
C SER A 68 -6.96 13.69 2.46
N PHE A 69 -6.30 13.90 3.60
CA PHE A 69 -5.38 15.02 3.79
C PHE A 69 -4.13 14.88 2.90
N CYS A 70 -3.70 13.65 2.65
CA CYS A 70 -2.57 13.37 1.75
C CYS A 70 -2.85 13.89 0.34
N GLU A 71 -4.03 13.61 -0.23
CA GLU A 71 -4.40 14.10 -1.56
C GLU A 71 -4.51 15.63 -1.60
N LEU A 72 -5.08 16.23 -0.56
CA LEU A 72 -5.19 17.69 -0.44
C LEU A 72 -3.80 18.33 -0.37
N ALA A 73 -2.92 17.82 0.48
CA ALA A 73 -1.55 18.33 0.64
C ALA A 73 -0.72 18.18 -0.64
N ALA A 74 -0.81 17.03 -1.31
CA ALA A 74 -0.14 16.78 -2.59
C ALA A 74 -0.65 17.73 -3.68
N THR A 75 -1.97 17.90 -3.80
CA THR A 75 -2.59 18.81 -4.76
C THR A 75 -2.16 20.25 -4.51
N ALA A 76 -2.20 20.71 -3.26
CA ALA A 76 -1.76 22.06 -2.90
C ALA A 76 -0.26 22.27 -3.21
N ALA A 77 0.60 21.30 -2.92
CA ALA A 77 2.03 21.37 -3.23
C ALA A 77 2.28 21.47 -4.75
N ILE A 78 1.58 20.66 -5.54
CA ILE A 78 1.66 20.71 -7.02
C ILE A 78 1.20 22.07 -7.54
N LEU A 79 0.05 22.58 -7.09
CA LEU A 79 -0.49 23.87 -7.52
C LEU A 79 0.47 25.02 -7.15
N ILE A 80 1.01 25.03 -5.93
CA ILE A 80 2.01 26.03 -5.51
C ILE A 80 3.24 25.96 -6.41
N CYS A 81 3.73 24.77 -6.71
CA CYS A 81 4.89 24.57 -7.59
C CYS A 81 4.62 25.11 -9.00
N LEU A 82 3.45 24.81 -9.58
CA LEU A 82 3.02 25.28 -10.90
C LEU A 82 2.86 26.81 -10.94
N VAL A 83 2.19 27.40 -9.95
CA VAL A 83 2.03 28.86 -9.85
C VAL A 83 3.39 29.55 -9.78
N ARG A 84 4.31 29.02 -8.95
CA ARG A 84 5.67 29.56 -8.88
C ARG A 84 6.43 29.42 -10.19
N LEU A 85 6.29 28.30 -10.89
CA LEU A 85 6.89 28.10 -12.21
C LEU A 85 6.37 29.12 -13.22
N VAL A 86 5.04 29.29 -13.33
CA VAL A 86 4.41 30.29 -14.22
C VAL A 86 4.91 31.70 -13.90
N GLN A 87 4.96 32.07 -12.62
CA GLN A 87 5.52 33.37 -12.20
C GLN A 87 6.96 33.56 -12.66
N ARG A 88 7.79 32.50 -12.66
CA ARG A 88 9.18 32.56 -13.16
C ARG A 88 9.24 32.75 -14.69
N ILE A 89 8.39 32.03 -15.42
CA ILE A 89 8.27 32.14 -16.88
C ILE A 89 7.87 33.59 -17.28
N VAL A 90 6.82 34.12 -16.65
CA VAL A 90 6.35 35.50 -16.92
C VAL A 90 7.44 36.53 -16.60
N ARG A 91 8.18 36.38 -15.48
CA ARG A 91 9.32 37.27 -15.17
C ARG A 91 10.42 37.19 -16.24
N ALA A 92 10.72 35.97 -16.73
CA ALA A 92 11.71 35.80 -17.81
C ALA A 92 11.29 36.49 -19.10
N MET A 93 10.01 36.37 -19.50
CA MET A 93 9.45 37.05 -20.70
C MET A 93 9.55 38.56 -20.58
N HIS A 94 9.41 39.16 -19.40
CA HIS A 94 9.57 40.59 -19.16
C HIS A 94 11.03 41.02 -18.93
N ARG A 95 12.01 40.19 -19.28
CA ARG A 95 13.45 40.41 -19.11
C ARG A 95 13.88 40.74 -17.67
N LYS A 96 13.09 40.33 -16.67
CA LYS A 96 13.45 40.43 -15.25
C LYS A 96 14.22 39.20 -14.81
N GLN A 97 14.98 39.31 -13.73
CA GLN A 97 15.60 38.11 -13.12
C GLN A 97 14.54 37.07 -12.75
N ALA A 98 14.53 35.96 -13.45
CA ALA A 98 13.52 34.93 -13.27
C ALA A 98 13.74 34.11 -11.99
N GLY A 99 14.99 33.98 -11.52
CA GLY A 99 15.35 33.24 -10.32
C GLY A 99 15.08 31.73 -10.42
N PHE A 100 15.20 31.13 -11.60
CA PHE A 100 14.98 29.69 -11.79
C PHE A 100 15.91 28.84 -10.93
N ALA A 101 17.20 29.22 -10.82
CA ALA A 101 18.16 28.46 -10.00
C ALA A 101 17.73 28.38 -8.53
N ALA A 102 17.23 29.49 -7.95
CA ALA A 102 16.70 29.50 -6.59
C ALA A 102 15.41 28.64 -6.47
N TRP A 103 14.54 28.69 -7.47
CA TRP A 103 13.34 27.86 -7.49
C TRP A 103 13.70 26.36 -7.55
N VAL A 104 14.62 25.97 -8.42
CA VAL A 104 15.12 24.58 -8.52
C VAL A 104 15.74 24.13 -7.19
N LEU A 105 16.55 25.01 -6.55
CA LEU A 105 17.10 24.69 -5.23
C LEU A 105 16.00 24.43 -4.20
N HIS A 106 14.96 25.27 -4.13
CA HIS A 106 13.88 25.09 -3.15
C HIS A 106 13.06 23.83 -3.44
N VAL A 107 12.68 23.58 -4.69
CA VAL A 107 11.94 22.37 -5.09
C VAL A 107 12.79 21.12 -4.82
N GLY A 108 14.05 21.13 -5.21
CA GLY A 108 14.97 20.01 -4.94
C GLY A 108 15.19 19.76 -3.44
N THR A 109 15.32 20.82 -2.64
CA THR A 109 15.42 20.70 -1.18
C THR A 109 14.15 20.08 -0.59
N ALA A 110 12.98 20.57 -1.02
CA ALA A 110 11.70 20.01 -0.57
C ALA A 110 11.57 18.53 -0.95
N ALA A 111 11.89 18.16 -2.19
CA ALA A 111 11.87 16.77 -2.65
C ALA A 111 12.80 15.86 -1.83
N VAL A 112 14.02 16.32 -1.52
CA VAL A 112 14.98 15.57 -0.70
C VAL A 112 14.44 15.35 0.71
N TRP A 113 13.84 16.37 1.34
CA TRP A 113 13.27 16.22 2.69
C TRP A 113 11.99 15.39 2.72
N ILE A 114 11.13 15.47 1.68
CA ILE A 114 9.98 14.57 1.54
C ILE A 114 10.47 13.13 1.44
N TYR A 115 11.46 12.86 0.59
CA TYR A 115 12.02 11.52 0.45
C TYR A 115 12.72 11.03 1.71
N ALA A 116 13.47 11.89 2.42
CA ALA A 116 14.06 11.57 3.72
C ALA A 116 12.98 11.24 4.76
N GLY A 117 11.86 11.96 4.77
CA GLY A 117 10.69 11.66 5.59
C GLY A 117 10.06 10.31 5.28
N VAL A 118 9.91 9.99 3.98
CA VAL A 118 9.43 8.66 3.54
C VAL A 118 10.41 7.56 3.97
N CYS A 119 11.72 7.76 3.81
CA CYS A 119 12.72 6.81 4.30
C CYS A 119 12.63 6.60 5.82
N ALA A 120 12.49 7.69 6.59
CA ALA A 120 12.47 7.63 8.04
C ALA A 120 11.19 7.03 8.62
N LEU A 121 10.02 7.31 8.01
CA LEU A 121 8.71 6.91 8.54
C LEU A 121 8.16 5.63 7.90
N TRP A 122 8.67 5.24 6.74
CA TRP A 122 8.21 4.06 6.00
C TRP A 122 9.36 3.13 5.61
N GLY A 123 10.38 3.65 4.94
CA GLY A 123 11.49 2.86 4.40
C GLY A 123 12.21 2.01 5.46
N THR A 124 12.26 2.47 6.72
CA THR A 124 12.83 1.74 7.85
C THR A 124 12.13 0.41 8.11
N GLN A 125 10.83 0.29 7.83
CA GLN A 125 10.04 -0.91 8.09
C GLN A 125 10.44 -2.08 7.17
N TYR A 126 10.96 -1.80 5.97
CA TYR A 126 11.45 -2.86 5.07
C TYR A 126 12.75 -3.53 5.56
N TYR A 127 13.45 -2.89 6.51
CA TYR A 127 14.73 -3.38 7.06
C TYR A 127 14.64 -3.79 8.53
N ALA A 128 13.50 -3.59 9.18
CA ALA A 128 13.15 -4.17 10.47
C ALA A 128 12.72 -5.63 10.30
N PRO A 129 12.64 -6.44 11.37
CA PRO A 129 12.07 -7.78 11.29
C PRO A 129 10.68 -7.75 10.67
N SER A 130 10.48 -8.58 9.64
CA SER A 130 9.23 -8.67 8.90
C SER A 130 8.11 -9.28 9.75
N PHE A 131 6.86 -9.24 9.27
CA PHE A 131 5.75 -9.93 9.92
C PHE A 131 6.04 -11.43 10.06
N ALA A 132 6.48 -12.10 8.99
CA ALA A 132 6.78 -13.53 9.02
C ALA A 132 7.86 -13.87 10.04
N ALA A 133 8.91 -13.04 10.13
CA ALA A 133 9.96 -13.23 11.14
C ALA A 133 9.44 -13.06 12.58
N GLN A 134 8.53 -12.11 12.84
CA GLN A 134 7.92 -11.89 14.14
C GLN A 134 6.89 -12.97 14.51
N ALA A 135 6.21 -13.53 13.50
CA ALA A 135 5.23 -14.61 13.65
C ALA A 135 5.87 -16.02 13.64
N ASN A 136 7.21 -16.12 13.51
CA ASN A 136 7.96 -17.37 13.34
C ASN A 136 7.50 -18.21 12.14
N MET A 137 7.01 -17.58 11.10
CA MET A 137 6.65 -18.22 9.83
C MET A 137 7.89 -18.38 8.95
N GLN A 138 8.00 -19.51 8.27
CA GLN A 138 9.18 -19.87 7.46
C GLN A 138 8.94 -19.71 5.95
N ALA A 139 7.67 -19.66 5.52
CA ALA A 139 7.25 -19.66 4.12
C ALA A 139 8.05 -20.69 3.28
N PRO A 140 7.99 -22.00 3.64
CA PRO A 140 8.78 -23.02 2.97
C PRO A 140 8.36 -23.19 1.51
N ALA A 141 9.21 -23.80 0.70
CA ALA A 141 8.84 -24.19 -0.66
C ALA A 141 7.64 -25.16 -0.61
N LEU A 142 6.57 -24.81 -1.29
CA LEU A 142 5.31 -25.55 -1.27
C LEU A 142 5.25 -26.60 -2.37
N SER A 143 4.58 -27.72 -2.08
CA SER A 143 4.17 -28.64 -3.13
C SER A 143 2.87 -28.18 -3.81
N VAL A 144 2.67 -28.64 -5.06
CA VAL A 144 1.43 -28.36 -5.79
C VAL A 144 0.23 -28.98 -5.08
N GLU A 145 0.41 -30.11 -4.42
CA GLU A 145 -0.63 -30.79 -3.64
C GLU A 145 -1.08 -29.98 -2.43
N GLN A 146 -0.12 -29.36 -1.71
CA GLN A 146 -0.44 -28.47 -0.58
C GLN A 146 -1.18 -27.23 -1.06
N LEU A 147 -0.73 -26.62 -2.16
CA LEU A 147 -1.39 -25.47 -2.79
C LEU A 147 -2.81 -25.84 -3.22
N ALA A 148 -2.99 -26.98 -3.88
CA ALA A 148 -4.30 -27.46 -4.34
C ALA A 148 -5.25 -27.69 -3.17
N ALA A 149 -4.83 -28.43 -2.14
CA ALA A 149 -5.65 -28.71 -0.96
C ALA A 149 -6.09 -27.43 -0.24
N THR A 150 -5.16 -26.48 -0.05
CA THR A 150 -5.47 -25.16 0.55
C THR A 150 -6.45 -24.38 -0.32
N THR A 151 -6.28 -24.40 -1.65
CA THR A 151 -7.17 -23.68 -2.58
C THR A 151 -8.59 -24.27 -2.57
N VAL A 152 -8.72 -25.60 -2.54
CA VAL A 152 -10.02 -26.28 -2.42
C VAL A 152 -10.71 -25.87 -1.12
N TRP A 153 -10.00 -25.89 -0.01
CA TRP A 153 -10.55 -25.48 1.28
C TRP A 153 -10.99 -24.01 1.28
N PHE A 154 -10.21 -23.12 0.66
CA PHE A 154 -10.62 -21.70 0.49
C PHE A 154 -11.88 -21.56 -0.37
N ALA A 155 -12.05 -22.37 -1.42
CA ALA A 155 -13.28 -22.36 -2.22
C ALA A 155 -14.50 -22.72 -1.38
N GLU A 156 -14.38 -23.68 -0.45
CA GLU A 156 -15.44 -24.06 0.50
C GLU A 156 -15.78 -22.89 1.43
N GLN A 157 -14.75 -22.18 1.99
CA GLN A 157 -14.97 -21.02 2.84
C GLN A 157 -15.65 -19.88 2.07
N VAL A 158 -15.23 -19.61 0.83
CA VAL A 158 -15.87 -18.61 -0.05
C VAL A 158 -17.34 -18.94 -0.24
N ASN A 159 -17.67 -20.20 -0.59
CA ASN A 159 -19.05 -20.64 -0.81
C ASN A 159 -19.90 -20.45 0.46
N ALA A 160 -19.39 -20.84 1.62
CA ALA A 160 -20.08 -20.67 2.89
C ALA A 160 -20.31 -19.18 3.26
N ALA A 161 -19.31 -18.34 3.03
CA ALA A 161 -19.40 -16.91 3.33
C ALA A 161 -20.27 -16.14 2.31
N ALA A 162 -20.38 -16.60 1.07
CA ALA A 162 -21.16 -15.93 0.03
C ALA A 162 -22.64 -15.79 0.38
N ASP A 163 -23.19 -16.72 1.13
CA ASP A 163 -24.60 -16.72 1.55
C ASP A 163 -24.87 -15.80 2.75
N THR A 164 -23.82 -15.32 3.42
CA THR A 164 -23.94 -14.46 4.63
C THR A 164 -24.02 -12.96 4.30
N VAL A 165 -23.77 -12.57 3.06
CA VAL A 165 -23.72 -11.18 2.61
C VAL A 165 -24.91 -10.83 1.71
N PRO A 166 -25.44 -9.59 1.80
CA PRO A 166 -26.54 -9.16 0.94
C PRO A 166 -26.11 -9.12 -0.53
N ARG A 167 -27.06 -9.44 -1.40
CA ARG A 167 -26.93 -9.42 -2.86
C ARG A 167 -27.94 -8.46 -3.48
N ASP A 168 -27.59 -7.83 -4.58
CA ASP A 168 -28.51 -7.07 -5.39
C ASP A 168 -29.32 -7.98 -6.34
N GLU A 169 -30.20 -7.36 -7.16
CA GLU A 169 -31.06 -8.07 -8.13
C GLU A 169 -30.25 -8.81 -9.21
N THR A 170 -28.98 -8.47 -9.41
CA THR A 170 -28.08 -9.12 -10.36
C THR A 170 -27.21 -10.22 -9.72
N GLY A 171 -27.33 -10.42 -8.39
CA GLY A 171 -26.56 -11.38 -7.62
C GLY A 171 -25.20 -10.85 -7.14
N LEU A 172 -24.87 -9.58 -7.39
CA LEU A 172 -23.63 -8.96 -6.95
C LEU A 172 -23.64 -8.63 -5.46
N PHE A 173 -22.46 -8.61 -4.85
CA PHE A 173 -22.22 -8.14 -3.49
C PHE A 173 -22.77 -6.72 -3.28
N ALA A 174 -23.71 -6.55 -2.34
CA ALA A 174 -24.52 -5.35 -2.18
C ALA A 174 -24.35 -4.60 -0.86
N VAL A 175 -23.26 -4.82 -0.14
CA VAL A 175 -22.92 -3.96 1.02
C VAL A 175 -22.42 -2.62 0.53
N SER A 176 -23.04 -1.52 0.95
CA SER A 176 -22.66 -0.18 0.49
C SER A 176 -21.25 0.20 0.95
N LYS A 177 -20.54 0.92 0.10
CA LYS A 177 -19.16 1.36 0.38
C LYS A 177 -19.08 2.25 1.62
N GLU A 178 -20.08 3.09 1.84
CA GLU A 178 -20.20 3.95 3.02
C GLU A 178 -20.27 3.11 4.30
N LYS A 179 -21.07 2.05 4.31
CA LYS A 179 -21.16 1.12 5.45
C LYS A 179 -19.84 0.42 5.69
N ILE A 180 -19.16 -0.04 4.64
CA ILE A 180 -17.86 -0.70 4.73
C ILE A 180 -16.82 0.27 5.32
N LEU A 181 -16.76 1.52 4.85
CA LEU A 181 -15.77 2.51 5.28
C LEU A 181 -15.93 2.96 6.75
N VAL A 182 -17.13 2.92 7.30
CA VAL A 182 -17.38 3.32 8.70
C VAL A 182 -17.31 2.14 9.68
N ASN A 183 -17.59 0.92 9.22
CA ASN A 183 -17.60 -0.27 10.07
C ASN A 183 -16.25 -0.99 10.08
N THR A 184 -15.21 -0.32 10.56
CA THR A 184 -13.82 -0.80 10.44
C THR A 184 -13.11 -1.04 11.77
N GLY A 185 -13.72 -0.65 12.90
CA GLY A 185 -13.07 -0.64 14.22
C GLY A 185 -12.62 -2.00 14.71
N HIS A 186 -13.37 -3.05 14.38
CA HIS A 186 -13.20 -4.42 14.88
C HIS A 186 -12.30 -5.31 13.97
N VAL A 187 -11.92 -4.82 12.78
CA VAL A 187 -11.28 -5.65 11.74
C VAL A 187 -10.00 -6.37 12.22
N TYR A 188 -9.31 -5.80 13.19
CA TYR A 188 -8.06 -6.37 13.72
C TYR A 188 -8.20 -7.05 15.08
N ASP A 189 -9.39 -7.08 15.70
CA ASP A 189 -9.55 -7.63 17.04
C ASP A 189 -9.19 -9.11 17.11
N GLY A 190 -9.61 -9.91 16.12
CA GLY A 190 -9.32 -11.34 16.06
C GLY A 190 -7.83 -11.63 15.87
N ILE A 191 -7.19 -10.96 14.91
CA ILE A 191 -5.78 -11.22 14.58
C ILE A 191 -4.81 -10.68 15.65
N VAL A 192 -5.16 -9.63 16.38
CA VAL A 192 -4.33 -9.09 17.48
C VAL A 192 -4.26 -10.07 18.66
N ALA A 193 -5.27 -10.90 18.88
CA ALA A 193 -5.22 -11.95 19.88
C ALA A 193 -4.16 -13.01 19.53
N GLU A 194 -3.95 -13.29 18.24
CA GLU A 194 -2.94 -14.23 17.74
C GLU A 194 -1.56 -13.57 17.61
N TYR A 195 -1.51 -12.34 17.10
CA TYR A 195 -0.28 -11.57 16.87
C TYR A 195 -0.33 -10.23 17.62
N PRO A 196 -0.02 -10.19 18.94
CA PRO A 196 -0.13 -8.97 19.75
C PRO A 196 0.71 -7.79 19.27
N PHE A 197 1.78 -8.02 18.50
CA PHE A 197 2.61 -6.96 17.92
C PHE A 197 1.88 -6.15 16.83
N LEU A 198 0.75 -6.66 16.29
CA LEU A 198 -0.14 -5.91 15.40
C LEU A 198 -1.08 -4.95 16.14
N ALA A 199 -1.02 -4.89 17.46
CA ALA A 199 -1.85 -3.96 18.23
C ALA A 199 -1.51 -2.50 17.89
N GLY A 200 -2.54 -1.69 17.72
CA GLY A 200 -2.36 -0.28 17.43
C GLY A 200 -3.68 0.49 17.41
N PRO A 201 -3.61 1.82 17.37
CA PRO A 201 -4.81 2.62 17.27
C PRO A 201 -5.51 2.34 15.94
N HIS A 202 -6.84 2.29 16.01
CA HIS A 202 -7.67 2.29 14.83
C HIS A 202 -7.66 3.68 14.18
N ARG A 203 -7.52 3.72 12.85
CA ARG A 203 -7.64 4.93 12.03
C ARG A 203 -8.51 4.64 10.83
N SER A 204 -9.65 5.34 10.74
CA SER A 204 -10.61 5.13 9.65
C SER A 204 -10.01 5.42 8.28
N PRO A 205 -10.29 4.60 7.28
CA PRO A 205 -9.83 4.86 5.92
C PRO A 205 -10.59 6.03 5.32
N LYS A 206 -9.96 6.75 4.40
CA LYS A 206 -10.56 7.90 3.71
C LYS A 206 -10.90 7.56 2.27
N PRO A 207 -12.05 7.98 1.74
CA PRO A 207 -12.33 7.84 0.32
C PRO A 207 -11.41 8.78 -0.48
N ALA A 208 -10.85 8.28 -1.58
CA ALA A 208 -9.99 9.07 -2.46
C ALA A 208 -10.81 10.03 -3.33
N PHE A 209 -10.39 11.29 -3.43
CA PHE A 209 -10.88 12.24 -4.44
C PHE A 209 -10.55 11.77 -5.86
N TYR A 210 -9.33 11.19 -6.02
CA TYR A 210 -8.80 10.76 -7.30
C TYR A 210 -9.02 9.26 -7.57
N SER A 211 -10.13 8.66 -7.07
CA SER A 211 -10.45 7.23 -7.25
C SER A 211 -10.32 6.76 -8.70
N LYS A 212 -10.85 7.52 -9.68
CA LYS A 212 -10.71 7.16 -11.11
C LYS A 212 -9.27 7.18 -11.62
N LEU A 213 -8.44 8.09 -11.09
CA LEU A 213 -7.02 8.11 -11.41
C LEU A 213 -6.30 6.92 -10.77
N MET A 214 -6.69 6.55 -9.56
CA MET A 214 -6.19 5.33 -8.91
C MET A 214 -6.57 4.10 -9.72
N SER A 215 -7.82 3.99 -10.20
CA SER A 215 -8.26 2.90 -11.08
C SER A 215 -7.44 2.84 -12.36
N ALA A 216 -7.21 3.99 -13.02
CA ALA A 216 -6.40 4.06 -14.22
C ALA A 216 -4.93 3.65 -13.98
N ALA A 217 -4.41 3.88 -12.77
CA ALA A 217 -3.06 3.47 -12.36
C ALA A 217 -3.00 2.06 -11.76
N GLY A 218 -4.14 1.37 -11.57
CA GLY A 218 -4.22 0.01 -11.05
C GLY A 218 -4.14 -0.11 -9.53
N PHE A 219 -4.50 0.95 -8.78
CA PHE A 219 -4.43 0.96 -7.31
C PHE A 219 -5.82 0.87 -6.67
N THR A 220 -5.94 0.03 -5.65
CA THR A 220 -7.15 -0.13 -4.82
C THR A 220 -7.13 0.72 -3.56
N GLY A 221 -5.95 1.00 -3.02
CA GLY A 221 -5.71 1.81 -1.85
C GLY A 221 -4.24 2.19 -1.73
N TYR A 222 -3.92 3.01 -0.75
CA TYR A 222 -2.56 3.27 -0.31
C TYR A 222 -2.51 3.85 1.10
N LEU A 223 -1.46 3.52 1.83
CA LEU A 223 -1.10 4.24 3.05
C LEU A 223 -0.16 5.40 2.71
N CYS A 224 -0.51 6.62 3.13
CA CYS A 224 0.41 7.74 3.03
C CYS A 224 1.54 7.63 4.07
N PRO A 225 2.83 7.45 3.66
CA PRO A 225 3.94 7.26 4.59
C PRO A 225 4.14 8.40 5.59
N LEU A 226 3.84 9.63 5.19
CA LEU A 226 4.10 10.84 6.00
C LEU A 226 2.97 11.12 7.00
N PHE A 227 1.74 10.75 6.68
CA PHE A 227 0.57 11.06 7.50
C PHE A 227 -0.02 9.83 8.20
N GLY A 228 0.40 8.62 7.84
CA GLY A 228 -0.16 7.38 8.37
C GLY A 228 -1.66 7.20 8.06
N GLU A 229 -2.15 7.85 7.00
CA GLU A 229 -3.53 7.86 6.55
C GLU A 229 -3.71 6.83 5.43
N SER A 230 -4.72 5.97 5.56
CA SER A 230 -5.14 5.06 4.49
C SER A 230 -6.19 5.71 3.61
N THR A 231 -5.93 5.73 2.30
CA THR A 231 -6.81 6.32 1.28
C THR A 231 -7.25 5.24 0.31
N LEU A 232 -8.56 5.09 0.09
CA LEU A 232 -9.18 3.99 -0.63
C LEU A 232 -9.78 4.45 -1.96
N ASN A 233 -9.53 3.67 -3.00
CA ASN A 233 -10.25 3.81 -4.26
C ASN A 233 -11.69 3.33 -4.09
N VAL A 234 -12.63 4.27 -4.14
CA VAL A 234 -14.07 3.98 -4.02
C VAL A 234 -14.79 3.90 -5.38
N ASP A 235 -14.06 3.96 -6.50
CA ASP A 235 -14.61 3.77 -7.83
C ASP A 235 -14.73 2.28 -8.21
N CYS A 236 -13.84 1.40 -7.68
CA CYS A 236 -13.82 -0.03 -7.96
C CYS A 236 -15.01 -0.79 -7.32
N PRO A 237 -15.29 -2.05 -7.76
CA PRO A 237 -16.32 -2.90 -7.15
C PRO A 237 -16.16 -3.05 -5.64
N ALA A 238 -17.26 -3.11 -4.91
CA ALA A 238 -17.25 -3.09 -3.45
C ALA A 238 -16.76 -4.40 -2.81
N VAL A 239 -16.79 -5.51 -3.55
CA VAL A 239 -16.53 -6.86 -3.03
C VAL A 239 -15.14 -7.02 -2.39
N PHE A 240 -14.10 -6.36 -2.93
CA PHE A 240 -12.75 -6.39 -2.37
C PHE A 240 -12.40 -5.20 -1.48
N LEU A 241 -13.30 -4.23 -1.32
CA LEU A 241 -13.06 -3.05 -0.48
C LEU A 241 -12.80 -3.41 0.99
N PRO A 242 -13.52 -4.36 1.64
CA PRO A 242 -13.23 -4.78 3.00
C PRO A 242 -11.82 -5.36 3.15
N ALA A 243 -11.41 -6.30 2.29
CA ALA A 243 -10.07 -6.88 2.34
C ALA A 243 -8.97 -5.84 2.00
N THR A 244 -9.25 -4.88 1.11
CA THR A 244 -8.34 -3.76 0.84
C THR A 244 -8.18 -2.86 2.06
N ILE A 245 -9.24 -2.58 2.81
CA ILE A 245 -9.16 -1.84 4.08
C ILE A 245 -8.27 -2.59 5.08
N ALA A 246 -8.47 -3.90 5.23
CA ALA A 246 -7.65 -4.72 6.12
C ALA A 246 -6.17 -4.71 5.68
N HIS A 247 -5.89 -4.68 4.37
CA HIS A 247 -4.55 -4.54 3.81
C HIS A 247 -3.91 -3.19 4.20
N GLU A 248 -4.60 -2.08 3.98
CA GLU A 248 -4.08 -0.76 4.37
C GLU A 248 -3.89 -0.64 5.89
N PHE A 249 -4.71 -1.34 6.67
CA PHE A 249 -4.55 -1.40 8.11
C PHE A 249 -3.33 -2.21 8.56
N SER A 250 -2.88 -3.20 7.78
CA SER A 250 -1.61 -3.88 8.05
C SER A 250 -0.44 -2.89 7.91
N HIS A 251 -0.49 -2.04 6.90
CA HIS A 251 0.48 -0.97 6.70
C HIS A 251 0.46 0.07 7.83
N GLN A 252 -0.72 0.43 8.35
CA GLN A 252 -0.82 1.29 9.55
C GLN A 252 -0.12 0.69 10.76
N ARG A 253 -0.06 -0.65 10.85
CA ARG A 253 0.54 -1.44 11.94
C ARG A 253 2.01 -1.78 11.72
N GLY A 254 2.60 -1.31 10.61
CA GLY A 254 4.02 -1.44 10.35
C GLY A 254 4.41 -2.62 9.48
N VAL A 255 3.45 -3.37 8.94
CA VAL A 255 3.71 -4.41 7.94
C VAL A 255 3.94 -3.73 6.59
N ALA A 256 5.20 -3.62 6.15
CA ALA A 256 5.54 -2.88 4.93
C ALA A 256 5.55 -3.75 3.67
N ALA A 257 5.90 -5.03 3.79
CA ALA A 257 5.98 -5.95 2.66
C ALA A 257 4.59 -6.33 2.16
N GLU A 258 4.33 -6.13 0.85
CA GLU A 258 3.02 -6.33 0.23
C GLU A 258 2.46 -7.75 0.42
N GLN A 259 3.32 -8.77 0.27
CA GLN A 259 2.92 -10.16 0.47
C GLN A 259 2.47 -10.46 1.90
N GLU A 260 3.16 -9.87 2.87
CA GLU A 260 2.80 -10.01 4.28
C GLU A 260 1.55 -9.20 4.62
N ALA A 261 1.41 -8.00 4.04
CA ALA A 261 0.22 -7.17 4.17
C ALA A 261 -1.02 -7.86 3.63
N ASN A 262 -0.92 -8.56 2.49
CA ASN A 262 -2.00 -9.36 1.92
C ASN A 262 -2.37 -10.55 2.83
N PHE A 263 -1.38 -11.30 3.35
CA PHE A 263 -1.63 -12.39 4.29
C PHE A 263 -2.34 -11.88 5.55
N VAL A 264 -1.81 -10.82 6.17
CA VAL A 264 -2.38 -10.20 7.37
C VAL A 264 -3.80 -9.68 7.10
N ALA A 265 -4.05 -9.09 5.94
CA ALA A 265 -5.37 -8.61 5.54
C ALA A 265 -6.39 -9.74 5.43
N ILE A 266 -6.03 -10.85 4.78
CA ILE A 266 -6.88 -12.03 4.65
C ILE A 266 -7.18 -12.59 6.04
N ARG A 267 -6.15 -12.76 6.88
CA ARG A 267 -6.29 -13.29 8.21
C ARG A 267 -7.13 -12.39 9.12
N ALA A 268 -6.92 -11.07 9.10
CA ALA A 268 -7.71 -10.11 9.84
C ALA A 268 -9.18 -10.12 9.40
N SER A 269 -9.43 -10.08 8.08
CA SER A 269 -10.79 -10.10 7.53
C SER A 269 -11.55 -11.36 7.91
N THR A 270 -10.91 -12.53 7.83
CA THR A 270 -11.56 -13.83 8.08
C THR A 270 -11.75 -14.16 9.56
N THR A 271 -11.32 -13.30 10.48
CA THR A 271 -11.43 -13.51 11.93
C THR A 271 -12.11 -12.37 12.68
N CYS A 272 -12.61 -11.36 11.98
CA CYS A 272 -13.18 -10.18 12.62
C CYS A 272 -14.66 -10.32 13.01
N GLY A 273 -15.36 -11.35 12.55
CA GLY A 273 -16.78 -11.58 12.85
C GLY A 273 -17.74 -10.67 12.05
N ASP A 274 -17.29 -9.99 11.01
CA ASP A 274 -18.14 -9.21 10.08
C ASP A 274 -18.24 -9.92 8.74
N ALA A 275 -19.46 -10.27 8.34
CA ALA A 275 -19.73 -11.07 7.13
C ALA A 275 -19.14 -10.44 5.86
N ALA A 276 -19.16 -9.12 5.71
CA ALA A 276 -18.63 -8.45 4.53
C ALA A 276 -17.09 -8.57 4.46
N TYR A 277 -16.42 -8.45 5.60
CA TYR A 277 -14.98 -8.63 5.68
C TYR A 277 -14.60 -10.10 5.50
N GLU A 278 -15.29 -11.02 6.17
CA GLU A 278 -15.03 -12.47 6.06
C GLU A 278 -15.14 -12.93 4.60
N TYR A 279 -16.25 -12.62 3.92
CA TYR A 279 -16.44 -12.98 2.51
C TYR A 279 -15.34 -12.36 1.63
N SER A 280 -15.06 -11.08 1.78
CA SER A 280 -14.03 -10.37 1.01
C SER A 280 -12.63 -10.97 1.24
N GLY A 281 -12.30 -11.32 2.48
CA GLY A 281 -11.03 -11.95 2.84
C GLY A 281 -10.86 -13.34 2.25
N TRP A 282 -11.88 -14.20 2.39
CA TRP A 282 -11.86 -15.54 1.79
C TRP A 282 -11.73 -15.46 0.27
N LEU A 283 -12.48 -14.56 -0.38
CA LEU A 283 -12.45 -14.40 -1.83
C LEU A 283 -11.10 -13.86 -2.32
N MET A 284 -10.47 -12.94 -1.58
CA MET A 284 -9.12 -12.44 -1.89
C MET A 284 -8.07 -13.55 -1.76
N GLY A 285 -8.11 -14.33 -0.69
CA GLY A 285 -7.20 -15.45 -0.48
C GLY A 285 -7.37 -16.52 -1.57
N TYR A 286 -8.62 -16.87 -1.88
CA TYR A 286 -8.93 -17.79 -2.98
C TYR A 286 -8.35 -17.29 -4.32
N LEU A 287 -8.52 -16.01 -4.63
CA LEU A 287 -7.99 -15.43 -5.87
C LEU A 287 -6.46 -15.59 -5.98
N TYR A 288 -5.73 -15.36 -4.90
CA TYR A 288 -4.26 -15.52 -4.89
C TYR A 288 -3.84 -16.97 -5.04
N LEU A 289 -4.44 -17.88 -4.27
CA LEU A 289 -4.16 -19.30 -4.32
C LEU A 289 -4.53 -19.92 -5.68
N SER A 290 -5.72 -19.61 -6.20
CA SER A 290 -6.20 -20.09 -7.49
C SER A 290 -5.33 -19.63 -8.66
N ASN A 291 -4.87 -18.36 -8.65
CA ASN A 291 -3.96 -17.85 -9.69
C ASN A 291 -2.59 -18.56 -9.65
N ALA A 292 -2.07 -18.86 -8.46
CA ALA A 292 -0.84 -19.63 -8.31
C ALA A 292 -1.04 -21.08 -8.80
N TRP A 293 -2.14 -21.71 -8.40
CA TRP A 293 -2.45 -23.06 -8.85
C TRP A 293 -2.69 -23.13 -10.35
N TYR A 294 -3.40 -22.16 -10.93
CA TYR A 294 -3.58 -22.07 -12.39
C TYR A 294 -2.25 -21.98 -13.14
N SER A 295 -1.25 -21.34 -12.57
CA SER A 295 0.08 -21.26 -13.17
C SER A 295 0.82 -22.59 -13.13
N ALA A 296 0.51 -23.48 -12.18
CA ALA A 296 1.11 -24.81 -12.02
C ALA A 296 0.31 -25.91 -12.74
N ASP A 297 -1.02 -25.90 -12.62
CA ASP A 297 -1.96 -26.83 -13.23
C ASP A 297 -3.26 -26.12 -13.64
N PRO A 298 -3.32 -25.58 -14.88
CA PRO A 298 -4.50 -24.85 -15.38
C PRO A 298 -5.78 -25.67 -15.40
N GLN A 299 -5.67 -26.99 -15.65
CA GLN A 299 -6.85 -27.85 -15.74
C GLN A 299 -7.49 -28.03 -14.36
N ALA A 300 -6.71 -28.48 -13.37
CA ALA A 300 -7.21 -28.74 -12.02
C ALA A 300 -7.71 -27.44 -11.35
N ALA A 301 -6.99 -26.33 -11.51
CA ALA A 301 -7.44 -25.04 -11.02
C ALA A 301 -8.74 -24.57 -11.68
N GLY A 302 -8.90 -24.81 -13.00
CA GLY A 302 -10.14 -24.52 -13.71
C GLY A 302 -11.32 -25.40 -13.29
N GLU A 303 -11.08 -26.65 -12.91
CA GLU A 303 -12.09 -27.53 -12.33
C GLU A 303 -12.50 -27.02 -10.93
N ASN A 304 -11.57 -26.64 -10.09
CA ASN A 304 -11.85 -26.05 -8.79
C ASN A 304 -12.63 -24.72 -8.90
N TYR A 305 -12.28 -23.84 -9.85
CA TYR A 305 -13.04 -22.60 -10.07
C TYR A 305 -14.54 -22.86 -10.34
N ARG A 306 -14.89 -23.97 -10.98
CA ARG A 306 -16.31 -24.35 -11.24
C ARG A 306 -17.04 -24.79 -9.97
N THR A 307 -16.34 -25.12 -8.89
CA THR A 307 -16.97 -25.48 -7.61
C THR A 307 -17.41 -24.25 -6.80
N LEU A 308 -16.93 -23.04 -7.16
CA LEU A 308 -17.44 -21.81 -6.57
C LEU A 308 -18.93 -21.64 -6.88
N CYS A 309 -19.68 -21.14 -5.90
CA CYS A 309 -21.08 -20.75 -6.06
C CYS A 309 -21.23 -19.63 -7.11
N ASP A 310 -22.43 -19.50 -7.67
CA ASP A 310 -22.72 -18.51 -8.71
C ASP A 310 -22.45 -17.08 -8.25
N ALA A 311 -22.78 -16.76 -7.00
CA ALA A 311 -22.55 -15.47 -6.41
C ALA A 311 -21.04 -15.08 -6.40
N ALA A 312 -20.17 -15.97 -5.97
CA ALA A 312 -18.74 -15.72 -5.95
C ALA A 312 -18.16 -15.56 -7.37
N ARG A 313 -18.61 -16.39 -8.32
CA ARG A 313 -18.20 -16.27 -9.72
C ARG A 313 -18.68 -14.96 -10.34
N THR A 314 -19.88 -14.50 -10.02
CA THR A 314 -20.44 -13.24 -10.49
C THR A 314 -19.63 -12.05 -9.97
N ASP A 315 -19.27 -12.03 -8.67
CA ASP A 315 -18.42 -10.99 -8.08
C ASP A 315 -17.02 -10.94 -8.71
N LEU A 316 -16.40 -12.11 -8.94
CA LEU A 316 -15.09 -12.19 -9.60
C LEU A 316 -15.17 -11.71 -11.05
N ALA A 317 -16.24 -12.06 -11.77
CA ALA A 317 -16.44 -11.62 -13.15
C ALA A 317 -16.64 -10.11 -13.26
N ASP A 318 -17.44 -9.51 -12.36
CA ASP A 318 -17.63 -8.04 -12.29
C ASP A 318 -16.32 -7.32 -11.99
N ASN A 319 -15.59 -7.80 -10.98
CA ASN A 319 -14.27 -7.24 -10.64
C ASN A 319 -13.29 -7.31 -11.82
N ASN A 320 -13.21 -8.46 -12.51
CA ASN A 320 -12.34 -8.62 -13.68
C ASN A 320 -12.77 -7.70 -14.82
N ALA A 321 -14.08 -7.60 -15.09
CA ALA A 321 -14.62 -6.71 -16.11
C ALA A 321 -14.36 -5.23 -15.79
N TYR A 322 -14.40 -4.84 -14.51
CA TYR A 322 -14.03 -3.49 -14.09
C TYR A 322 -12.56 -3.19 -14.40
N TRP A 323 -11.64 -4.04 -13.96
CA TRP A 323 -10.21 -3.80 -14.12
C TRP A 323 -9.75 -3.91 -15.57
N ALA A 324 -10.40 -4.72 -16.38
CA ALA A 324 -10.13 -4.82 -17.84
C ALA A 324 -10.36 -3.48 -18.57
N LYS A 325 -11.25 -2.61 -18.08
CA LYS A 325 -11.47 -1.26 -18.64
C LYS A 325 -10.29 -0.32 -18.46
N TRP A 326 -9.44 -0.61 -17.48
CA TRP A 326 -8.30 0.23 -17.10
C TRP A 326 -6.95 -0.28 -17.60
N GLU A 327 -6.96 -1.37 -18.41
CA GLU A 327 -5.72 -1.85 -19.05
C GLU A 327 -5.19 -0.80 -20.04
N GLY A 328 -3.89 -0.52 -19.96
CA GLY A 328 -3.25 0.42 -20.87
C GLY A 328 -2.04 1.15 -20.29
N PRO A 329 -1.52 2.15 -21.02
CA PRO A 329 -0.23 2.79 -20.69
C PRO A 329 -0.18 3.44 -19.31
N VAL A 330 -1.30 3.94 -18.78
CA VAL A 330 -1.34 4.58 -17.45
C VAL A 330 -1.13 3.53 -16.36
N LYS A 331 -1.77 2.37 -16.46
CA LYS A 331 -1.59 1.25 -15.55
C LYS A 331 -0.16 0.72 -15.61
N GLU A 332 0.39 0.57 -16.81
CA GLU A 332 1.79 0.13 -17.00
C GLU A 332 2.79 1.12 -16.37
N ALA A 333 2.55 2.42 -16.56
CA ALA A 333 3.37 3.45 -15.94
C ALA A 333 3.25 3.42 -14.40
N GLY A 334 2.04 3.31 -13.85
CA GLY A 334 1.78 3.17 -12.42
C GLY A 334 2.51 1.97 -11.82
N SER A 335 2.36 0.81 -12.42
CA SER A 335 3.05 -0.43 -12.03
C SER A 335 4.58 -0.31 -12.10
N THR A 336 5.11 0.35 -13.15
CA THR A 336 6.55 0.57 -13.31
C THR A 336 7.10 1.46 -12.20
N VAL A 337 6.43 2.58 -11.91
CA VAL A 337 6.83 3.52 -10.86
C VAL A 337 6.79 2.84 -9.49
N TYR A 338 5.71 2.12 -9.20
CA TYR A 338 5.57 1.42 -7.91
C TYR A 338 6.59 0.28 -7.74
N THR A 339 6.81 -0.52 -8.79
CA THR A 339 7.86 -1.55 -8.79
C THR A 339 9.24 -0.93 -8.58
N GLY A 340 9.52 0.22 -9.20
CA GLY A 340 10.75 0.97 -8.99
C GLY A 340 10.91 1.45 -7.54
N PHE A 341 9.83 1.93 -6.93
CA PHE A 341 9.80 2.29 -5.51
C PHE A 341 10.13 1.10 -4.61
N LEU A 342 9.44 -0.03 -4.77
CA LEU A 342 9.68 -1.24 -3.99
C LEU A 342 11.12 -1.76 -4.13
N ARG A 343 11.66 -1.78 -5.35
CA ARG A 343 13.06 -2.17 -5.61
C ARG A 343 14.07 -1.24 -4.94
N GLY A 344 13.73 0.04 -4.80
CA GLY A 344 14.55 1.01 -4.07
C GLY A 344 14.73 0.66 -2.59
N TYR A 345 13.84 -0.16 -2.04
CA TYR A 345 13.90 -0.71 -0.67
C TYR A 345 14.23 -2.21 -0.66
N ASP A 346 14.92 -2.72 -1.66
CA ASP A 346 15.38 -4.12 -1.80
C ASP A 346 14.22 -5.14 -1.88
N GLN A 347 12.99 -4.70 -2.17
CA GLN A 347 11.85 -5.58 -2.44
C GLN A 347 11.94 -6.08 -3.88
N THR A 348 12.71 -7.16 -4.08
CA THR A 348 13.08 -7.66 -5.41
C THR A 348 11.90 -8.21 -6.21
N LEU A 349 10.87 -8.73 -5.54
CA LEU A 349 9.67 -9.27 -6.16
C LEU A 349 8.77 -8.18 -6.76
N GLY A 350 8.82 -6.95 -6.21
CA GLY A 350 7.95 -5.85 -6.65
C GLY A 350 6.48 -6.26 -6.62
N MET A 351 5.72 -5.94 -7.68
CA MET A 351 4.31 -6.34 -7.84
C MET A 351 4.11 -7.86 -8.07
N LYS A 352 5.17 -8.64 -8.28
CA LYS A 352 5.09 -10.11 -8.39
C LYS A 352 5.15 -10.84 -7.04
N SER A 353 4.96 -10.13 -5.95
CA SER A 353 5.00 -10.67 -4.57
C SER A 353 3.82 -11.61 -4.22
N TYR A 354 2.88 -11.83 -5.14
CA TYR A 354 1.74 -12.74 -4.93
C TYR A 354 2.18 -14.16 -4.56
N GLY A 355 3.29 -14.67 -5.14
CA GLY A 355 3.84 -15.98 -4.78
C GLY A 355 4.18 -16.09 -3.29
N ALA A 356 4.85 -15.08 -2.73
CA ALA A 356 5.24 -15.09 -1.33
C ALA A 356 4.04 -14.94 -0.35
N CYS A 357 2.94 -14.30 -0.77
CA CYS A 357 1.68 -14.32 0.00
C CYS A 357 1.07 -15.73 0.01
N VAL A 358 1.10 -16.42 -1.14
CA VAL A 358 0.61 -17.80 -1.27
C VAL A 358 1.38 -18.74 -0.35
N ASP A 359 2.71 -18.58 -0.26
CA ASP A 359 3.54 -19.40 0.64
C ASP A 359 3.10 -19.25 2.10
N LEU A 360 2.83 -18.02 2.57
CA LEU A 360 2.32 -17.78 3.92
C LEU A 360 0.90 -18.33 4.12
N LEU A 361 0.02 -18.20 3.12
CA LEU A 361 -1.34 -18.74 3.20
C LEU A 361 -1.33 -20.26 3.30
N VAL A 362 -0.51 -20.95 2.50
CA VAL A 362 -0.43 -22.40 2.55
C VAL A 362 0.24 -22.87 3.84
N GLU A 363 1.33 -22.23 4.28
CA GLU A 363 1.95 -22.57 5.58
C GLU A 363 0.95 -22.51 6.71
N TYR A 364 0.09 -21.49 6.73
CA TYR A 364 -0.88 -21.29 7.81
C TYR A 364 -2.11 -22.18 7.69
N TYR A 365 -2.70 -22.26 6.49
CA TYR A 365 -4.02 -22.87 6.31
C TYR A 365 -3.99 -24.34 5.88
N TYR A 366 -2.87 -24.85 5.36
CA TYR A 366 -2.81 -26.26 4.95
C TYR A 366 -3.04 -27.23 6.11
N PRO A 367 -2.44 -27.08 7.30
CA PRO A 367 -2.78 -27.93 8.45
C PRO A 367 -4.26 -27.87 8.80
N ILE A 368 -4.86 -26.68 8.82
CA ILE A 368 -6.30 -26.48 9.09
C ILE A 368 -7.16 -27.20 8.03
N ALA A 369 -6.78 -27.11 6.76
CA ALA A 369 -7.47 -27.79 5.66
C ALA A 369 -7.37 -29.33 5.78
N GLN A 370 -6.36 -29.86 6.49
CA GLN A 370 -6.24 -31.30 6.78
C GLN A 370 -6.95 -31.71 8.09
N GLY A 371 -7.54 -30.75 8.84
CA GLY A 371 -8.23 -31.03 10.10
C GLY A 371 -7.31 -31.14 11.31
N GLU A 372 -6.10 -30.57 11.22
CA GLU A 372 -5.09 -30.52 12.27
C GLU A 372 -5.23 -29.27 13.18
#